data_b2a836a38279fee4cef65b17bfafa75d
#
_entry.id   b2a836a38279fee4cef65b17bfafa75d
#
_cell.length_a   1.000
_cell.length_b   1.000
_cell.length_c   1.000
_cell.angle_alpha   90.00
_cell.angle_beta   90.00
_cell.angle_gamma   90.00
#
_symmetry.space_group_name_H-M   'P 1'
#
loop_
_entity.id
_entity.type
_entity.pdbx_description
1 polymer ?
#
loop_
_entity_poly.entity_id
_entity_poly.type
_entity_poly.pdbx_seq_one_letter_code
_entity_poly.pdbx_strand_id
1 'polypeptide(L)'
;MSKSLKALFAACALVAAGTAIADSQVVNLYSARHYSTDEELYNGFTKATGIKINRVDGDDAGIIARLKAEGQASPADVIMLVDAARLYRGEVDGLFQPIHSKLLEDAIPSNLRAQPTADGISWFGLSTRARVIVYNKAKVQPADVQNYESLADPKFKGQLCIRSGSHPYNLSLFGTVVEHMGEQKAEGWIQGMKANLARPPKGGDTDQIKAVASGECTIGVTNSYYLARMMRSGKPEDQAVVGKIGVVFPNQSSWGTHLNIAGGAVARHAKNKDNAVKFLEYLASPAAQNYFANGNNEWPAAKGVELDNPALKEMTGGKPFKSETIPITAVGKNMTKVQQMLDRAGFQ
;
A
#
# COMPACT_ATOMS: atom_id res chain seq x y z
N MET A 1 1.31 67.32 -67.85
CA MET A 1 2.34 67.09 -66.85
C MET A 1 1.80 66.04 -65.87
N SER A 2 2.27 64.81 -66.02
CA SER A 2 1.83 63.64 -65.27
C SER A 2 2.72 63.40 -64.04
N LYS A 3 2.18 63.16 -62.88
CA LYS A 3 2.92 62.63 -61.77
C LYS A 3 2.23 61.35 -61.29
N SER A 4 2.88 60.26 -61.61
CA SER A 4 2.54 58.89 -61.19
C SER A 4 2.67 58.70 -59.66
N LEU A 5 1.60 58.23 -59.00
CA LEU A 5 1.62 57.88 -57.62
C LEU A 5 1.82 56.35 -57.53
N LYS A 6 2.98 55.95 -57.09
CA LYS A 6 3.26 54.53 -56.82
C LYS A 6 2.72 54.14 -55.45
N ALA A 7 1.72 53.24 -55.40
CA ALA A 7 1.22 52.68 -54.20
C ALA A 7 2.15 51.55 -53.75
N LEU A 8 2.68 51.64 -52.53
CA LEU A 8 3.50 50.63 -51.86
C LEU A 8 2.55 49.73 -51.07
N PHE A 9 2.35 48.45 -51.51
CA PHE A 9 1.68 47.43 -50.71
C PHE A 9 2.69 46.84 -49.72
N ALA A 10 2.53 47.15 -48.41
CA ALA A 10 3.23 46.52 -47.34
C ALA A 10 2.46 45.23 -46.97
N ALA A 11 3.01 44.09 -47.31
CA ALA A 11 2.50 42.80 -46.87
C ALA A 11 2.91 42.56 -45.39
N CYS A 12 1.96 42.73 -44.46
CA CYS A 12 2.15 42.24 -43.06
C CYS A 12 2.05 40.73 -43.04
N ALA A 13 3.19 40.03 -42.98
CA ALA A 13 3.24 38.64 -42.65
C ALA A 13 2.95 38.49 -41.14
N LEU A 14 1.74 38.06 -40.76
CA LEU A 14 1.44 37.60 -39.41
C LEU A 14 2.19 36.28 -39.19
N VAL A 15 3.30 36.34 -38.45
CA VAL A 15 3.93 35.17 -37.86
C VAL A 15 3.02 34.75 -36.71
N ALA A 16 2.18 33.74 -36.92
CA ALA A 16 1.50 33.04 -35.86
C ALA A 16 2.57 32.27 -35.08
N ALA A 17 3.10 32.90 -34.05
CA ALA A 17 3.89 32.19 -33.04
C ALA A 17 2.91 31.26 -32.31
N GLY A 18 2.86 29.99 -32.74
CA GLY A 18 2.25 28.92 -31.96
C GLY A 18 2.98 28.87 -30.62
N THR A 19 2.32 29.34 -29.58
CA THR A 19 2.76 29.05 -28.21
C THR A 19 2.68 27.53 -28.05
N ALA A 20 3.79 26.85 -28.28
CA ALA A 20 3.98 25.51 -27.73
C ALA A 20 3.77 25.69 -26.23
N ILE A 21 2.64 25.19 -25.73
CA ILE A 21 2.43 25.01 -24.29
C ILE A 21 3.56 24.07 -23.90
N ALA A 22 4.59 24.61 -23.27
CA ALA A 22 5.65 23.81 -22.70
C ALA A 22 4.95 22.82 -21.75
N ASP A 23 5.00 21.54 -22.10
CA ASP A 23 4.50 20.45 -21.26
C ASP A 23 5.06 20.69 -19.86
N SER A 24 4.22 20.91 -18.86
CA SER A 24 4.71 21.28 -17.55
C SER A 24 5.51 20.07 -17.02
N GLN A 25 6.82 20.25 -16.88
CA GLN A 25 7.74 19.20 -16.41
C GLN A 25 7.54 18.97 -14.90
N VAL A 26 6.29 18.65 -14.51
CA VAL A 26 5.89 18.50 -13.12
C VAL A 26 4.86 17.38 -12.94
N VAL A 27 4.90 16.73 -11.76
CA VAL A 27 3.86 15.87 -11.21
C VAL A 27 3.48 16.40 -9.83
N ASN A 28 2.20 16.70 -9.62
CA ASN A 28 1.67 17.03 -8.30
C ASN A 28 1.20 15.74 -7.61
N LEU A 29 1.97 15.28 -6.64
CA LEU A 29 1.78 14.03 -5.93
C LEU A 29 1.09 14.28 -4.59
N TYR A 30 -0.09 13.68 -4.39
CA TYR A 30 -0.76 13.59 -3.10
C TYR A 30 -0.49 12.21 -2.51
N SER A 31 0.25 12.16 -1.39
CA SER A 31 0.79 10.91 -0.84
C SER A 31 0.42 10.69 0.61
N ALA A 32 -0.13 9.51 0.88
CA ALA A 32 -0.29 8.99 2.24
C ALA A 32 0.89 8.11 2.69
N ARG A 33 1.92 7.98 1.87
CA ARG A 33 3.15 7.29 2.26
C ARG A 33 3.95 8.17 3.21
N HIS A 34 4.34 7.60 4.34
CA HIS A 34 4.97 8.31 5.46
C HIS A 34 6.45 7.96 5.66
N TYR A 35 7.10 7.44 4.60
CA TYR A 35 8.51 7.05 4.66
C TYR A 35 9.40 8.22 4.21
N SER A 36 10.28 8.68 5.08
CA SER A 36 11.32 9.66 4.69
C SER A 36 12.25 9.13 3.60
N THR A 37 12.39 7.81 3.51
CA THR A 37 13.15 7.12 2.48
C THR A 37 12.57 7.30 1.07
N ASP A 38 11.26 7.54 0.90
CA ASP A 38 10.66 7.73 -0.42
C ASP A 38 11.22 8.94 -1.19
N GLU A 39 11.93 9.85 -0.52
CA GLU A 39 12.58 11.00 -1.16
C GLU A 39 13.59 10.58 -2.24
N GLU A 40 14.35 9.54 -2.00
CA GLU A 40 15.30 8.99 -2.98
C GLU A 40 14.58 8.44 -4.23
N LEU A 41 13.41 7.84 -4.02
CA LEU A 41 12.57 7.32 -5.10
C LEU A 41 12.09 8.45 -6.01
N TYR A 42 11.66 9.57 -5.43
CA TYR A 42 11.20 10.76 -6.16
C TYR A 42 12.35 11.47 -6.88
N ASN A 43 13.49 11.59 -6.22
CA ASN A 43 14.70 12.14 -6.82
C ASN A 43 15.19 11.28 -8.00
N GLY A 44 15.09 9.95 -7.88
CA GLY A 44 15.40 9.02 -8.96
C GLY A 44 14.54 9.23 -10.20
N PHE A 45 13.23 9.43 -10.02
CA PHE A 45 12.33 9.77 -11.12
C PHE A 45 12.69 11.10 -11.78
N THR A 46 12.91 12.14 -10.98
CA THR A 46 13.28 13.46 -11.50
C THR A 46 14.61 13.40 -12.27
N LYS A 47 15.59 12.67 -11.75
CA LYS A 47 16.88 12.47 -12.43
C LYS A 47 16.74 11.74 -13.77
N ALA A 48 15.86 10.73 -13.82
CA ALA A 48 15.65 9.93 -15.03
C ALA A 48 14.86 10.64 -16.11
N THR A 49 13.93 11.54 -15.74
CA THR A 49 12.95 12.11 -16.66
C THR A 49 13.02 13.62 -16.84
N GLY A 50 13.68 14.35 -15.92
CA GLY A 50 13.63 15.80 -15.83
C GLY A 50 12.31 16.34 -15.21
N ILE A 51 11.34 15.48 -14.92
CA ILE A 51 10.02 15.86 -14.36
C ILE A 51 10.15 16.04 -12.86
N LYS A 52 9.79 17.20 -12.34
CA LYS A 52 9.80 17.52 -10.90
C LYS A 52 8.55 16.97 -10.21
N ILE A 53 8.70 16.59 -8.95
CA ILE A 53 7.58 16.18 -8.12
C ILE A 53 7.29 17.26 -7.07
N ASN A 54 6.07 17.80 -7.12
CA ASN A 54 5.51 18.65 -6.07
C ASN A 54 4.67 17.75 -5.16
N ARG A 55 5.05 17.65 -3.88
CA ARG A 55 4.43 16.70 -2.96
C ARG A 55 3.53 17.38 -1.93
N VAL A 56 2.38 16.78 -1.71
CA VAL A 56 1.49 17.04 -0.57
C VAL A 56 1.36 15.74 0.22
N ASP A 57 1.83 15.75 1.44
CA ASP A 57 1.76 14.61 2.35
C ASP A 57 0.58 14.73 3.31
N GLY A 58 -0.01 13.60 3.66
CA GLY A 58 -1.09 13.50 4.64
C GLY A 58 -1.37 12.04 4.99
N ASP A 59 -2.29 11.80 5.91
CA ASP A 59 -2.83 10.46 6.06
C ASP A 59 -3.85 10.14 4.94
N ASP A 60 -4.17 8.86 4.77
CA ASP A 60 -5.08 8.42 3.70
C ASP A 60 -6.45 9.10 3.76
N ALA A 61 -7.00 9.31 4.95
CA ALA A 61 -8.30 9.96 5.13
C ALA A 61 -8.24 11.46 4.76
N GLY A 62 -7.18 12.13 5.17
CA GLY A 62 -6.91 13.53 4.87
C GLY A 62 -6.72 13.76 3.37
N ILE A 63 -5.94 12.91 2.70
CA ILE A 63 -5.76 12.98 1.23
C ILE A 63 -7.10 12.80 0.51
N ILE A 64 -7.90 11.80 0.87
CA ILE A 64 -9.21 11.56 0.27
C ILE A 64 -10.16 12.74 0.53
N ALA A 65 -10.22 13.25 1.76
CA ALA A 65 -11.06 14.38 2.12
C ALA A 65 -10.66 15.65 1.34
N ARG A 66 -9.36 15.90 1.21
CA ARG A 66 -8.84 17.03 0.45
C ARG A 66 -9.20 16.96 -1.03
N LEU A 67 -9.01 15.80 -1.67
CA LEU A 67 -9.38 15.60 -3.07
C LEU A 67 -10.88 15.85 -3.32
N LYS A 68 -11.75 15.40 -2.40
CA LYS A 68 -13.19 15.65 -2.48
C LYS A 68 -13.52 17.14 -2.34
N ALA A 69 -12.87 17.83 -1.42
CA ALA A 69 -13.09 19.27 -1.20
C ALA A 69 -12.60 20.12 -2.36
N GLU A 70 -11.46 19.77 -2.95
CA GLU A 70 -10.88 20.47 -4.11
C GLU A 70 -11.67 20.19 -5.41
N GLY A 71 -12.25 19.00 -5.56
CA GLY A 71 -13.05 18.59 -6.72
C GLY A 71 -12.29 18.80 -8.05
N GLN A 72 -12.93 19.48 -9.01
CA GLN A 72 -12.33 19.78 -10.32
C GLN A 72 -11.17 20.76 -10.26
N ALA A 73 -11.06 21.53 -9.18
CA ALA A 73 -9.95 22.48 -8.99
C ALA A 73 -8.70 21.82 -8.40
N SER A 74 -8.76 20.54 -8.05
CA SER A 74 -7.60 19.83 -7.48
C SER A 74 -6.40 19.91 -8.43
N PRO A 75 -5.21 20.29 -7.92
CA PRO A 75 -3.99 20.26 -8.70
C PRO A 75 -3.36 18.87 -8.77
N ALA A 76 -3.88 17.89 -8.04
CA ALA A 76 -3.31 16.56 -7.96
C ALA A 76 -3.24 15.85 -9.31
N ASP A 77 -2.09 15.28 -9.64
CA ASP A 77 -1.89 14.44 -10.82
C ASP A 77 -1.80 12.96 -10.44
N VAL A 78 -1.10 12.64 -9.34
CA VAL A 78 -0.97 11.29 -8.81
C VAL A 78 -1.42 11.25 -7.37
N ILE A 79 -2.11 10.17 -7.02
CA ILE A 79 -2.56 9.86 -5.66
C ILE A 79 -1.91 8.56 -5.24
N MET A 80 -1.19 8.56 -4.11
CA MET A 80 -0.62 7.36 -3.50
C MET A 80 -1.25 7.10 -2.13
N LEU A 81 -1.87 5.92 -1.98
CA LEU A 81 -2.53 5.49 -0.75
C LEU A 81 -1.91 4.19 -0.21
N VAL A 82 -2.02 3.99 1.09
CA VAL A 82 -1.31 2.94 1.85
C VAL A 82 -2.28 1.90 2.41
N ASP A 83 -3.20 1.46 1.63
CA ASP A 83 -4.06 0.31 1.91
C ASP A 83 -5.01 0.07 0.74
N ALA A 84 -5.22 -1.20 0.41
CA ALA A 84 -6.13 -1.62 -0.64
C ALA A 84 -7.55 -1.09 -0.46
N ALA A 85 -8.03 -1.04 0.77
CA ALA A 85 -9.35 -0.54 1.10
C ALA A 85 -9.51 0.95 0.80
N ARG A 86 -8.44 1.72 1.01
CA ARG A 86 -8.40 3.16 0.69
C ARG A 86 -8.38 3.38 -0.81
N LEU A 87 -7.61 2.57 -1.56
CA LEU A 87 -7.62 2.61 -3.02
C LEU A 87 -9.00 2.26 -3.58
N TYR A 88 -9.60 1.18 -3.09
CA TYR A 88 -10.97 0.80 -3.47
C TYR A 88 -11.98 1.92 -3.14
N ARG A 89 -11.87 2.54 -1.96
CA ARG A 89 -12.73 3.67 -1.59
C ARG A 89 -12.55 4.86 -2.52
N GLY A 90 -11.32 5.22 -2.87
CA GLY A 90 -11.03 6.29 -3.82
C GLY A 90 -11.60 6.01 -5.21
N GLU A 91 -11.57 4.76 -5.65
CA GLU A 91 -12.19 4.31 -6.91
C GLU A 91 -13.72 4.47 -6.86
N VAL A 92 -14.38 3.96 -5.81
CA VAL A 92 -15.84 4.07 -5.63
C VAL A 92 -16.30 5.53 -5.54
N ASP A 93 -15.52 6.37 -4.90
CA ASP A 93 -15.79 7.81 -4.77
C ASP A 93 -15.46 8.59 -6.07
N GLY A 94 -14.99 7.92 -7.14
CA GLY A 94 -14.70 8.52 -8.44
C GLY A 94 -13.51 9.49 -8.43
N LEU A 95 -12.55 9.31 -7.53
CA LEU A 95 -11.39 10.19 -7.37
C LEU A 95 -10.26 9.90 -8.36
N PHE A 96 -10.32 8.77 -9.05
CA PHE A 96 -9.32 8.31 -10.01
C PHE A 96 -9.87 8.31 -11.42
N GLN A 97 -8.98 8.49 -12.40
CA GLN A 97 -9.30 8.22 -13.79
C GLN A 97 -8.60 6.92 -14.22
N PRO A 98 -9.31 6.01 -14.91
CA PRO A 98 -8.69 4.84 -15.48
C PRO A 98 -7.65 5.19 -16.54
N ILE A 99 -6.62 4.36 -16.64
CA ILE A 99 -5.57 4.50 -17.65
C ILE A 99 -5.29 3.14 -18.30
N HIS A 100 -4.83 3.18 -19.54
CA HIS A 100 -4.22 2.06 -20.24
C HIS A 100 -2.71 2.25 -20.20
N SER A 101 -2.00 1.30 -19.60
CA SER A 101 -0.55 1.22 -19.64
C SER A 101 -0.14 -0.23 -19.73
N LYS A 102 0.30 -0.64 -20.93
CA LYS A 102 0.77 -2.01 -21.12
C LYS A 102 1.91 -2.37 -20.17
N LEU A 103 2.80 -1.42 -19.85
CA LEU A 103 3.90 -1.63 -18.93
C LEU A 103 3.37 -1.98 -17.53
N LEU A 104 2.45 -1.18 -16.99
CA LEU A 104 1.85 -1.43 -15.67
C LEU A 104 1.02 -2.73 -15.66
N GLU A 105 0.29 -2.99 -16.73
CA GLU A 105 -0.56 -4.19 -16.85
C GLU A 105 0.26 -5.48 -16.94
N ASP A 106 1.41 -5.44 -17.59
CA ASP A 106 2.33 -6.56 -17.69
C ASP A 106 3.12 -6.76 -16.39
N ALA A 107 3.57 -5.66 -15.77
CA ALA A 107 4.40 -5.71 -14.56
C ALA A 107 3.62 -6.09 -13.31
N ILE A 108 2.43 -5.49 -13.10
CA ILE A 108 1.68 -5.67 -11.85
C ILE A 108 0.67 -6.81 -11.99
N PRO A 109 0.69 -7.83 -11.10
CA PRO A 109 -0.27 -8.92 -11.08
C PRO A 109 -1.72 -8.43 -11.01
N SER A 110 -2.63 -9.15 -11.67
CA SER A 110 -4.06 -8.76 -11.76
C SER A 110 -4.76 -8.70 -10.40
N ASN A 111 -4.33 -9.50 -9.43
CA ASN A 111 -4.86 -9.47 -8.06
C ASN A 111 -4.37 -8.28 -7.24
N LEU A 112 -3.34 -7.55 -7.68
CA LEU A 112 -2.77 -6.37 -7.00
C LEU A 112 -3.13 -5.04 -7.67
N ARG A 113 -4.15 -5.01 -8.50
CA ARG A 113 -4.62 -3.79 -9.18
C ARG A 113 -6.14 -3.77 -9.27
N ALA A 114 -6.72 -2.62 -9.63
CA ALA A 114 -8.14 -2.49 -9.88
C ALA A 114 -8.60 -3.45 -10.99
N GLN A 115 -9.87 -3.82 -10.96
CA GLN A 115 -10.46 -4.59 -12.05
C GLN A 115 -10.47 -3.77 -13.34
N PRO A 116 -10.08 -4.35 -14.48
CA PRO A 116 -10.12 -3.65 -15.76
C PRO A 116 -11.55 -3.26 -16.15
N THR A 117 -11.69 -2.08 -16.73
CA THR A 117 -12.91 -1.58 -17.38
C THR A 117 -12.61 -1.29 -18.85
N ALA A 118 -13.63 -0.89 -19.62
CA ALA A 118 -13.42 -0.42 -20.99
C ALA A 118 -12.50 0.80 -21.08
N ASP A 119 -12.49 1.64 -20.01
CA ASP A 119 -11.68 2.86 -19.93
C ASP A 119 -10.28 2.62 -19.37
N GLY A 120 -9.95 1.39 -18.95
CA GLY A 120 -8.66 1.00 -18.39
C GLY A 120 -8.72 0.58 -16.93
N ILE A 121 -7.60 0.76 -16.22
CA ILE A 121 -7.41 0.37 -14.81
C ILE A 121 -7.23 1.63 -13.97
N SER A 122 -7.98 1.75 -12.88
CA SER A 122 -8.05 2.97 -12.07
C SER A 122 -6.90 3.13 -11.07
N TRP A 123 -6.27 2.03 -10.61
CA TRP A 123 -5.12 2.07 -9.70
C TRP A 123 -4.29 0.77 -9.78
N PHE A 124 -3.03 0.87 -9.36
CA PHE A 124 -2.05 -0.21 -9.36
C PHE A 124 -1.36 -0.31 -8.00
N GLY A 125 -1.20 -1.54 -7.50
CA GLY A 125 -0.33 -1.81 -6.35
C GLY A 125 1.13 -1.68 -6.76
N LEU A 126 1.91 -0.95 -5.97
CA LEU A 126 3.30 -0.62 -6.29
C LEU A 126 4.30 -1.27 -5.32
N SER A 127 3.88 -1.57 -4.11
CA SER A 127 4.63 -2.39 -3.16
C SER A 127 3.67 -3.21 -2.32
N THR A 128 4.17 -4.32 -1.74
CA THR A 128 3.35 -5.20 -0.91
C THR A 128 3.96 -5.40 0.47
N ARG A 129 3.12 -5.71 1.43
CA ARG A 129 3.50 -6.09 2.79
C ARG A 129 2.66 -7.26 3.27
N ALA A 130 3.32 -8.26 3.85
CA ALA A 130 2.63 -9.41 4.42
C ALA A 130 2.11 -9.08 5.83
N ARG A 131 0.90 -9.52 6.15
CA ARG A 131 0.37 -9.49 7.51
C ARG A 131 0.79 -10.77 8.21
N VAL A 132 1.83 -10.70 9.03
CA VAL A 132 2.46 -11.86 9.66
C VAL A 132 2.04 -12.03 11.11
N ILE A 133 2.18 -13.26 11.63
CA ILE A 133 2.07 -13.54 13.05
C ILE A 133 3.48 -13.53 13.65
N VAL A 134 3.68 -12.70 14.68
CA VAL A 134 4.88 -12.69 15.49
C VAL A 134 4.61 -13.40 16.81
N TYR A 135 5.59 -14.16 17.32
CA TYR A 135 5.44 -14.94 18.54
C TYR A 135 6.71 -14.89 19.39
N ASN A 136 6.54 -15.09 20.71
CA ASN A 136 7.65 -15.20 21.64
C ASN A 136 8.27 -16.60 21.54
N LYS A 137 9.51 -16.71 21.06
CA LYS A 137 10.23 -17.97 20.83
C LYS A 137 10.35 -18.88 22.06
N ALA A 138 10.34 -18.27 23.27
CA ALA A 138 10.45 -19.03 24.51
C ALA A 138 9.12 -19.61 25.02
N LYS A 139 7.97 -19.16 24.46
CA LYS A 139 6.64 -19.47 24.99
C LYS A 139 5.70 -20.14 23.99
N VAL A 140 5.93 -19.99 22.69
CA VAL A 140 5.04 -20.47 21.63
C VAL A 140 5.86 -21.23 20.60
N GLN A 141 5.35 -22.40 20.18
CA GLN A 141 5.94 -23.12 19.06
C GLN A 141 5.39 -22.58 17.74
N PRO A 142 6.22 -22.45 16.69
CA PRO A 142 5.74 -21.96 15.38
C PRO A 142 4.58 -22.83 14.83
N ALA A 143 4.54 -24.13 15.15
CA ALA A 143 3.47 -25.03 14.74
C ALA A 143 2.09 -24.64 15.30
N ASP A 144 2.04 -23.92 16.41
CA ASP A 144 0.78 -23.50 17.05
C ASP A 144 0.10 -22.31 16.34
N VAL A 145 0.84 -21.55 15.53
CA VAL A 145 0.42 -20.28 14.93
C VAL A 145 0.59 -20.27 13.40
N GLN A 146 0.36 -21.42 12.73
CA GLN A 146 0.58 -21.62 11.30
C GLN A 146 -0.45 -20.92 10.40
N ASN A 147 -1.58 -20.48 10.95
CA ASN A 147 -2.66 -19.86 10.18
C ASN A 147 -3.38 -18.80 11.01
N TYR A 148 -4.14 -17.93 10.32
CA TYR A 148 -4.91 -16.87 10.99
C TYR A 148 -6.04 -17.45 11.83
N GLU A 149 -6.58 -18.60 11.44
CA GLU A 149 -7.66 -19.29 12.14
C GLU A 149 -7.25 -19.61 13.59
N SER A 150 -5.99 -19.97 13.80
CA SER A 150 -5.44 -20.31 15.13
C SER A 150 -5.46 -19.13 16.11
N LEU A 151 -5.52 -17.89 15.64
CA LEU A 151 -5.59 -16.72 16.53
C LEU A 151 -6.86 -16.69 17.39
N ALA A 152 -7.91 -17.39 16.97
CA ALA A 152 -9.16 -17.54 17.71
C ALA A 152 -9.22 -18.82 18.60
N ASP A 153 -8.16 -19.65 18.60
CA ASP A 153 -8.10 -20.85 19.43
C ASP A 153 -8.11 -20.46 20.92
N PRO A 154 -9.02 -21.00 21.74
CA PRO A 154 -9.11 -20.70 23.18
C PRO A 154 -7.82 -20.96 23.97
N LYS A 155 -6.90 -21.80 23.47
CA LYS A 155 -5.58 -22.01 24.09
C LYS A 155 -4.76 -20.73 24.22
N PHE A 156 -5.05 -19.71 23.38
CA PHE A 156 -4.38 -18.42 23.42
C PHE A 156 -5.10 -17.35 24.23
N LYS A 157 -6.05 -17.74 25.10
CA LYS A 157 -6.77 -16.80 25.96
C LYS A 157 -5.82 -15.91 26.76
N GLY A 158 -5.97 -14.60 26.65
CA GLY A 158 -5.10 -13.61 27.31
C GLY A 158 -3.68 -13.53 26.76
N GLN A 159 -3.44 -13.96 25.52
CA GLN A 159 -2.10 -14.04 24.94
C GLN A 159 -1.91 -13.23 23.65
N LEU A 160 -2.99 -12.73 23.04
CA LEU A 160 -2.95 -12.01 21.76
C LEU A 160 -2.80 -10.49 21.96
N CYS A 161 -1.83 -9.89 21.29
CA CYS A 161 -1.73 -8.45 21.11
C CYS A 161 -1.95 -8.07 19.64
N ILE A 162 -2.79 -7.06 19.43
CA ILE A 162 -3.08 -6.52 18.11
C ILE A 162 -3.38 -5.02 18.25
N ARG A 163 -3.15 -4.26 17.19
CA ARG A 163 -3.60 -2.86 17.12
C ARG A 163 -5.13 -2.80 16.95
N SER A 164 -5.72 -1.59 16.99
CA SER A 164 -7.16 -1.39 16.82
C SER A 164 -7.75 -2.24 15.69
N GLY A 165 -8.88 -2.91 15.95
CA GLY A 165 -9.60 -3.69 14.95
C GLY A 165 -10.05 -2.85 13.76
N SER A 166 -10.45 -1.61 14.00
CA SER A 166 -10.88 -0.65 12.97
C SER A 166 -9.73 -0.02 12.19
N HIS A 167 -8.47 -0.34 12.53
CA HIS A 167 -7.34 0.15 11.74
C HIS A 167 -7.34 -0.50 10.34
N PRO A 168 -7.07 0.24 9.25
CA PRO A 168 -7.09 -0.26 7.88
C PRO A 168 -6.39 -1.61 7.69
N TYR A 169 -5.21 -1.82 8.30
CA TYR A 169 -4.47 -3.09 8.16
C TYR A 169 -5.22 -4.31 8.72
N ASN A 170 -5.97 -4.13 9.80
CA ASN A 170 -6.79 -5.20 10.36
C ASN A 170 -8.11 -5.36 9.60
N LEU A 171 -8.73 -4.24 9.19
CA LEU A 171 -9.90 -4.30 8.34
C LEU A 171 -9.62 -5.08 7.06
N SER A 172 -8.44 -4.85 6.42
CA SER A 172 -8.03 -5.58 5.23
C SER A 172 -7.82 -7.06 5.51
N LEU A 173 -7.09 -7.43 6.58
CA LEU A 173 -6.95 -8.83 6.98
C LEU A 173 -8.31 -9.48 7.23
N PHE A 174 -9.19 -8.83 7.98
CA PHE A 174 -10.50 -9.38 8.33
C PHE A 174 -11.40 -9.49 7.11
N GLY A 175 -11.31 -8.55 6.16
CA GLY A 175 -11.97 -8.64 4.86
C GLY A 175 -11.53 -9.86 4.05
N THR A 176 -10.23 -10.17 4.06
CA THR A 176 -9.68 -11.39 3.47
C THR A 176 -10.21 -12.65 4.16
N VAL A 177 -10.26 -12.66 5.48
CA VAL A 177 -10.82 -13.81 6.25
C VAL A 177 -12.29 -14.02 5.91
N VAL A 178 -13.07 -12.94 5.70
CA VAL A 178 -14.48 -13.05 5.24
C VAL A 178 -14.56 -13.72 3.87
N GLU A 179 -13.68 -13.38 2.93
CA GLU A 179 -13.66 -14.02 1.60
C GLU A 179 -13.34 -15.52 1.67
N HIS A 180 -12.41 -15.92 2.53
CA HIS A 180 -11.98 -17.33 2.62
C HIS A 180 -12.88 -18.19 3.49
N MET A 181 -13.45 -17.66 4.56
CA MET A 181 -14.20 -18.43 5.55
C MET A 181 -15.73 -18.23 5.46
N GLY A 182 -16.18 -17.19 4.78
CA GLY A 182 -17.56 -16.71 4.81
C GLY A 182 -17.90 -15.93 6.09
N GLU A 183 -18.98 -15.16 6.04
CA GLU A 183 -19.36 -14.18 7.06
C GLU A 183 -19.50 -14.77 8.46
N GLN A 184 -20.28 -15.85 8.59
CA GLN A 184 -20.60 -16.45 9.87
C GLN A 184 -19.35 -16.97 10.61
N LYS A 185 -18.45 -17.66 9.89
CA LYS A 185 -17.20 -18.19 10.48
C LYS A 185 -16.23 -17.04 10.80
N ALA A 186 -16.16 -16.02 9.93
CA ALA A 186 -15.33 -14.84 10.17
C ALA A 186 -15.78 -14.07 11.41
N GLU A 187 -17.08 -13.93 11.64
CA GLU A 187 -17.61 -13.28 12.84
C GLU A 187 -17.27 -14.07 14.11
N GLY A 188 -17.41 -15.39 14.07
CA GLY A 188 -16.98 -16.28 15.19
C GLY A 188 -15.48 -16.18 15.45
N TRP A 189 -14.67 -16.10 14.39
CA TRP A 189 -13.23 -15.91 14.50
C TRP A 189 -12.87 -14.55 15.14
N ILE A 190 -13.52 -13.45 14.74
CA ILE A 190 -13.34 -12.13 15.37
C ILE A 190 -13.65 -12.18 16.86
N GLN A 191 -14.75 -12.83 17.24
CA GLN A 191 -15.14 -13.01 18.66
C GLN A 191 -14.09 -13.83 19.43
N GLY A 192 -13.59 -14.92 18.83
CA GLY A 192 -12.52 -15.74 19.41
C GLY A 192 -11.22 -14.97 19.59
N MET A 193 -10.81 -14.19 18.59
CA MET A 193 -9.64 -13.29 18.70
C MET A 193 -9.82 -12.28 19.83
N LYS A 194 -11.02 -11.69 19.95
CA LYS A 194 -11.31 -10.76 21.07
C LYS A 194 -11.19 -11.41 22.42
N ALA A 195 -11.70 -12.64 22.56
CA ALA A 195 -11.59 -13.41 23.81
C ALA A 195 -10.13 -13.74 24.18
N ASN A 196 -9.24 -13.80 23.19
CA ASN A 196 -7.82 -14.10 23.34
C ASN A 196 -6.94 -12.87 23.61
N LEU A 197 -7.49 -11.64 23.57
CA LEU A 197 -6.71 -10.44 23.82
C LEU A 197 -6.09 -10.43 25.21
N ALA A 198 -4.78 -10.17 25.29
CA ALA A 198 -4.06 -9.95 26.54
C ALA A 198 -4.42 -8.59 27.17
N ARG A 199 -4.80 -7.65 26.35
CA ARG A 199 -5.19 -6.28 26.71
C ARG A 199 -6.06 -5.67 25.62
N PRO A 200 -6.77 -4.55 25.91
CA PRO A 200 -7.45 -3.81 24.84
C PRO A 200 -6.47 -3.43 23.72
N PRO A 201 -6.92 -3.44 22.47
CA PRO A 201 -6.09 -3.05 21.33
C PRO A 201 -5.52 -1.65 21.50
N LYS A 202 -4.23 -1.48 21.33
CA LYS A 202 -3.54 -0.18 21.45
C LYS A 202 -2.21 -0.17 20.70
N GLY A 203 -1.74 1.03 20.34
CA GLY A 203 -0.46 1.25 19.70
C GLY A 203 -0.39 0.78 18.25
N GLY A 204 0.79 0.90 17.65
CA GLY A 204 1.08 0.46 16.30
C GLY A 204 1.70 -0.94 16.24
N ASP A 205 2.06 -1.39 15.03
CA ASP A 205 2.63 -2.74 14.83
C ASP A 205 3.98 -2.92 15.55
N THR A 206 4.81 -1.88 15.64
CA THR A 206 6.05 -1.92 16.44
C THR A 206 5.77 -2.18 17.92
N ASP A 207 4.67 -1.59 18.46
CA ASP A 207 4.30 -1.81 19.86
C ASP A 207 3.83 -3.25 20.10
N GLN A 208 3.17 -3.88 19.12
CA GLN A 208 2.81 -5.29 19.21
C GLN A 208 4.07 -6.18 19.27
N ILE A 209 5.07 -5.93 18.41
CA ILE A 209 6.33 -6.67 18.41
C ILE A 209 7.03 -6.54 19.78
N LYS A 210 7.12 -5.32 20.31
CA LYS A 210 7.72 -5.06 21.63
C LYS A 210 6.94 -5.71 22.77
N ALA A 211 5.60 -5.69 22.72
CA ALA A 211 4.75 -6.35 23.71
C ALA A 211 4.94 -7.87 23.74
N VAL A 212 5.09 -8.50 22.57
CA VAL A 212 5.41 -9.93 22.47
C VAL A 212 6.81 -10.22 23.02
N ALA A 213 7.80 -9.40 22.71
CA ALA A 213 9.17 -9.56 23.19
C ALA A 213 9.29 -9.37 24.71
N SER A 214 8.51 -8.48 25.30
CA SER A 214 8.47 -8.24 26.77
C SER A 214 7.69 -9.30 27.52
N GLY A 215 6.84 -10.08 26.82
CA GLY A 215 5.98 -11.10 27.42
C GLY A 215 4.64 -10.55 27.95
N GLU A 216 4.26 -9.30 27.65
CA GLU A 216 2.91 -8.76 27.88
C GLU A 216 1.86 -9.63 27.14
N CYS A 217 2.21 -10.11 25.96
CA CYS A 217 1.49 -11.12 25.19
C CYS A 217 2.49 -12.13 24.64
N THR A 218 2.01 -13.25 24.10
CA THR A 218 2.89 -14.29 23.53
C THR A 218 2.81 -14.35 22.01
N ILE A 219 1.71 -13.85 21.43
CA ILE A 219 1.50 -13.74 19.99
C ILE A 219 1.00 -12.34 19.62
N GLY A 220 1.30 -11.92 18.40
CA GLY A 220 0.84 -10.64 17.86
C GLY A 220 0.70 -10.69 16.35
N VAL A 221 -0.04 -9.73 15.80
CA VAL A 221 -0.22 -9.56 14.36
C VAL A 221 0.37 -8.23 13.92
N THR A 222 1.25 -8.25 12.92
CA THR A 222 1.96 -7.07 12.45
C THR A 222 2.21 -7.13 10.94
N ASN A 223 2.42 -5.97 10.31
CA ASN A 223 2.98 -5.97 8.98
C ASN A 223 4.47 -6.28 9.03
N SER A 224 4.92 -7.08 8.09
CA SER A 224 6.28 -7.64 8.01
C SER A 224 7.38 -6.58 8.03
N TYR A 225 7.18 -5.44 7.35
CA TYR A 225 8.21 -4.40 7.24
C TYR A 225 8.60 -3.75 8.59
N TYR A 226 7.71 -3.80 9.60
CA TYR A 226 8.05 -3.29 10.94
C TYR A 226 9.10 -4.19 11.60
N LEU A 227 8.95 -5.51 11.51
CA LEU A 227 9.94 -6.44 12.04
C LEU A 227 11.25 -6.36 11.23
N ALA A 228 11.16 -6.35 9.90
CA ALA A 228 12.32 -6.23 9.02
C ALA A 228 13.12 -4.94 9.30
N ARG A 229 12.45 -3.82 9.57
CA ARG A 229 13.11 -2.57 9.97
C ARG A 229 13.86 -2.71 11.31
N MET A 230 13.27 -3.40 12.30
CA MET A 230 13.96 -3.66 13.57
C MET A 230 15.15 -4.60 13.38
N MET A 231 15.03 -5.64 12.54
CA MET A 231 16.14 -6.55 12.20
C MET A 231 17.32 -5.81 11.57
N ARG A 232 17.07 -4.78 10.76
CA ARG A 232 18.09 -3.94 10.11
C ARG A 232 18.55 -2.77 10.96
N SER A 233 17.94 -2.55 12.11
CA SER A 233 18.32 -1.47 13.03
C SER A 233 19.65 -1.80 13.71
N GLY A 234 20.57 -0.84 13.75
CA GLY A 234 21.81 -0.96 14.53
C GLY A 234 21.64 -0.71 16.05
N LYS A 235 20.39 -0.50 16.52
CA LYS A 235 20.11 -0.17 17.91
C LYS A 235 20.09 -1.43 18.77
N PRO A 236 20.84 -1.48 19.89
CA PRO A 236 20.86 -2.65 20.79
C PRO A 236 19.47 -3.05 21.31
N GLU A 237 18.61 -2.07 21.58
CA GLU A 237 17.25 -2.33 22.05
C GLU A 237 16.38 -3.04 21.01
N ASP A 238 16.52 -2.70 19.73
CA ASP A 238 15.80 -3.38 18.64
C ASP A 238 16.31 -4.80 18.46
N GLN A 239 17.64 -5.00 18.52
CA GLN A 239 18.25 -6.33 18.42
C GLN A 239 17.85 -7.24 19.59
N ALA A 240 17.73 -6.69 20.80
CA ALA A 240 17.24 -7.43 21.97
C ALA A 240 15.78 -7.87 21.80
N VAL A 241 14.94 -7.07 21.15
CA VAL A 241 13.55 -7.43 20.80
C VAL A 241 13.55 -8.52 19.74
N VAL A 242 14.25 -8.33 18.63
CA VAL A 242 14.31 -9.30 17.50
C VAL A 242 14.78 -10.68 17.95
N GLY A 243 15.77 -10.72 18.84
CA GLY A 243 16.29 -11.99 19.39
C GLY A 243 15.21 -12.89 20.03
N LYS A 244 14.15 -12.30 20.59
CA LYS A 244 13.05 -13.00 21.26
C LYS A 244 11.88 -13.35 20.35
N ILE A 245 11.80 -12.77 19.16
CA ILE A 245 10.66 -12.87 18.25
C ILE A 245 10.90 -13.93 17.18
N GLY A 246 9.92 -14.80 17.01
CA GLY A 246 9.75 -15.61 15.81
C GLY A 246 8.66 -15.01 14.92
N VAL A 247 8.69 -15.34 13.64
CA VAL A 247 7.71 -14.90 12.65
C VAL A 247 7.18 -16.06 11.85
N VAL A 248 5.88 -16.05 11.60
CA VAL A 248 5.20 -16.99 10.71
C VAL A 248 4.48 -16.22 9.63
N PHE A 249 4.62 -16.67 8.39
CA PHE A 249 3.78 -16.28 7.27
C PHE A 249 2.58 -17.24 7.26
N PRO A 250 1.37 -16.80 7.68
CA PRO A 250 0.28 -17.72 7.93
C PRO A 250 -0.27 -18.36 6.65
N ASN A 251 -1.02 -19.47 6.84
CA ASN A 251 -1.80 -20.14 5.78
C ASN A 251 -0.98 -20.71 4.61
N GLN A 252 0.29 -21.07 4.82
CA GLN A 252 1.15 -21.61 3.76
C GLN A 252 0.63 -22.93 3.18
N SER A 253 -0.06 -23.74 3.99
CA SER A 253 -0.70 -25.00 3.56
C SER A 253 -2.13 -24.82 3.02
N SER A 254 -2.68 -23.60 3.08
CA SER A 254 -4.05 -23.32 2.64
C SER A 254 -4.07 -22.16 1.64
N TRP A 255 -4.77 -21.06 1.90
CA TRP A 255 -4.98 -19.96 0.96
C TRP A 255 -3.81 -18.96 0.85
N GLY A 256 -2.84 -19.04 1.74
CA GLY A 256 -1.65 -18.17 1.69
C GLY A 256 -1.74 -16.98 2.65
N THR A 257 -0.63 -16.26 2.76
CA THR A 257 -0.55 -15.08 3.63
C THR A 257 -1.24 -13.87 3.01
N HIS A 258 -2.03 -13.16 3.80
CA HIS A 258 -2.62 -11.90 3.37
C HIS A 258 -1.55 -10.86 3.02
N LEU A 259 -1.67 -10.30 1.81
CA LEU A 259 -0.88 -9.16 1.37
C LEU A 259 -1.74 -7.90 1.37
N ASN A 260 -1.17 -6.82 1.89
CA ASN A 260 -1.68 -5.48 1.69
C ASN A 260 -0.75 -4.71 0.76
N ILE A 261 -1.22 -3.61 0.18
CA ILE A 261 -0.48 -2.84 -0.82
C ILE A 261 -0.32 -1.38 -0.41
N ALA A 262 0.74 -0.74 -0.92
CA ALA A 262 0.69 0.66 -1.25
C ALA A 262 0.48 0.78 -2.75
N GLY A 263 -0.41 1.64 -3.18
CA GLY A 263 -0.74 1.77 -4.59
C GLY A 263 -0.86 3.21 -5.04
N GLY A 264 -0.89 3.38 -6.36
CA GLY A 264 -0.98 4.67 -7.00
C GLY A 264 -2.07 4.71 -8.08
N ALA A 265 -2.62 5.88 -8.27
CA ALA A 265 -3.66 6.19 -9.25
C ALA A 265 -3.39 7.54 -9.90
N VAL A 266 -3.87 7.72 -11.13
CA VAL A 266 -3.97 9.05 -11.73
C VAL A 266 -5.20 9.75 -11.18
N ALA A 267 -5.06 10.98 -10.69
CA ALA A 267 -6.17 11.74 -10.14
C ALA A 267 -7.23 12.03 -11.21
N ARG A 268 -8.51 12.07 -10.80
CA ARG A 268 -9.66 12.27 -11.71
C ARG A 268 -9.50 13.47 -12.65
N HIS A 269 -8.94 14.55 -12.12
CA HIS A 269 -8.81 15.83 -12.83
C HIS A 269 -7.35 16.21 -13.07
N ALA A 270 -6.45 15.20 -13.14
CA ALA A 270 -5.02 15.42 -13.39
C ALA A 270 -4.78 16.26 -14.63
N LYS A 271 -4.03 17.35 -14.48
CA LYS A 271 -3.65 18.26 -15.57
C LYS A 271 -2.42 17.75 -16.32
N ASN A 272 -1.55 17.02 -15.64
CA ASN A 272 -0.31 16.46 -16.17
C ASN A 272 -0.42 14.93 -16.27
N LYS A 273 -1.51 14.43 -16.91
CA LYS A 273 -1.83 12.99 -16.99
C LYS A 273 -0.67 12.16 -17.51
N ASP A 274 -0.03 12.56 -18.60
CA ASP A 274 1.05 11.80 -19.23
C ASP A 274 2.28 11.69 -18.29
N ASN A 275 2.59 12.75 -17.56
CA ASN A 275 3.65 12.72 -16.55
C ASN A 275 3.26 11.84 -15.34
N ALA A 276 1.98 11.85 -14.96
CA ALA A 276 1.44 10.97 -13.92
C ALA A 276 1.58 9.49 -14.30
N VAL A 277 1.25 9.13 -15.53
CA VAL A 277 1.44 7.77 -16.05
C VAL A 277 2.91 7.38 -16.04
N LYS A 278 3.80 8.24 -16.57
CA LYS A 278 5.27 8.00 -16.53
C LYS A 278 5.78 7.78 -15.11
N PHE A 279 5.23 8.51 -14.14
CA PHE A 279 5.63 8.32 -12.74
C PHE A 279 5.17 6.97 -12.19
N LEU A 280 3.94 6.55 -12.44
CA LEU A 280 3.46 5.23 -12.04
C LEU A 280 4.26 4.11 -12.71
N GLU A 281 4.57 4.24 -14.00
CA GLU A 281 5.43 3.30 -14.74
C GLU A 281 6.85 3.23 -14.16
N TYR A 282 7.43 4.38 -13.79
CA TYR A 282 8.71 4.42 -13.10
C TYR A 282 8.67 3.66 -11.78
N LEU A 283 7.60 3.83 -10.99
CA LEU A 283 7.44 3.12 -9.73
C LEU A 283 7.32 1.60 -9.89
N ALA A 284 6.87 1.12 -11.05
CA ALA A 284 6.87 -0.30 -11.40
C ALA A 284 8.18 -0.80 -12.01
N SER A 285 9.16 0.08 -12.26
CA SER A 285 10.47 -0.30 -12.79
C SER A 285 11.29 -1.14 -11.81
N PRO A 286 12.22 -2.00 -12.28
CA PRO A 286 13.08 -2.78 -11.40
C PRO A 286 13.84 -1.94 -10.38
N ALA A 287 14.32 -0.76 -10.78
CA ALA A 287 15.06 0.15 -9.88
C ALA A 287 14.19 0.65 -8.73
N ALA A 288 12.98 1.12 -9.02
CA ALA A 288 12.04 1.59 -8.00
C ALA A 288 11.55 0.43 -7.11
N GLN A 289 11.29 -0.73 -7.69
CA GLN A 289 10.86 -1.92 -6.96
C GLN A 289 11.94 -2.45 -6.00
N ASN A 290 13.21 -2.45 -6.42
CA ASN A 290 14.34 -2.75 -5.54
C ASN A 290 14.47 -1.71 -4.43
N TYR A 291 14.16 -0.45 -4.72
CA TYR A 291 14.17 0.59 -3.71
C TYR A 291 13.07 0.38 -2.64
N PHE A 292 11.84 0.00 -3.02
CA PHE A 292 10.81 -0.39 -2.06
C PHE A 292 11.28 -1.52 -1.14
N ALA A 293 11.97 -2.51 -1.70
CA ALA A 293 12.51 -3.61 -0.91
C ALA A 293 13.61 -3.14 0.05
N ASN A 294 14.60 -2.41 -0.44
CA ASN A 294 15.79 -2.06 0.33
C ASN A 294 15.63 -0.82 1.21
N GLY A 295 14.89 0.19 0.74
CA GLY A 295 14.62 1.42 1.50
C GLY A 295 13.52 1.25 2.53
N ASN A 296 12.42 0.58 2.17
CA ASN A 296 11.19 0.51 2.97
C ASN A 296 10.91 -0.86 3.59
N ASN A 297 11.69 -1.89 3.24
CA ASN A 297 11.47 -3.28 3.66
C ASN A 297 10.10 -3.84 3.22
N GLU A 298 9.61 -3.39 2.07
CA GLU A 298 8.38 -3.88 1.44
C GLU A 298 8.73 -4.85 0.30
N TRP A 299 7.88 -5.85 0.03
CA TRP A 299 8.09 -6.70 -1.13
C TRP A 299 7.73 -5.96 -2.43
N PRO A 300 8.47 -6.20 -3.51
CA PRO A 300 8.09 -5.72 -4.83
C PRO A 300 6.70 -6.20 -5.22
N ALA A 301 5.90 -5.34 -5.84
CA ALA A 301 4.63 -5.72 -6.45
C ALA A 301 4.80 -6.18 -7.89
N ALA A 302 5.80 -5.65 -8.59
CA ALA A 302 6.08 -6.02 -9.97
C ALA A 302 6.71 -7.41 -10.08
N LYS A 303 6.31 -8.14 -11.13
CA LYS A 303 6.82 -9.47 -11.45
C LYS A 303 8.30 -9.42 -11.84
N GLY A 304 9.03 -10.50 -11.57
CA GLY A 304 10.40 -10.69 -12.06
C GLY A 304 11.46 -9.82 -11.36
N VAL A 305 11.11 -9.12 -10.30
CA VAL A 305 12.05 -8.36 -9.50
C VAL A 305 12.68 -9.27 -8.46
N GLU A 306 13.98 -9.39 -8.49
CA GLU A 306 14.72 -10.16 -7.49
C GLU A 306 14.76 -9.40 -6.15
N LEU A 307 14.34 -10.08 -5.07
CA LEU A 307 14.39 -9.52 -3.73
C LEU A 307 15.83 -9.56 -3.21
N ASP A 308 16.39 -8.41 -2.87
CA ASP A 308 17.74 -8.29 -2.30
C ASP A 308 17.75 -7.62 -0.92
N ASN A 309 16.77 -7.90 -0.08
CA ASN A 309 16.72 -7.41 1.30
C ASN A 309 17.02 -8.57 2.27
N PRO A 310 18.15 -8.51 3.04
CA PRO A 310 18.56 -9.61 3.89
C PRO A 310 17.54 -9.91 5.00
N ALA A 311 16.90 -8.91 5.59
CA ALA A 311 15.90 -9.12 6.63
C ALA A 311 14.63 -9.80 6.09
N LEU A 312 14.17 -9.40 4.91
CA LEU A 312 13.03 -10.06 4.26
C LEU A 312 13.38 -11.50 3.85
N LYS A 313 14.59 -11.74 3.34
CA LYS A 313 15.09 -13.10 3.06
C LYS A 313 15.16 -13.95 4.33
N GLU A 314 15.72 -13.42 5.42
CA GLU A 314 15.80 -14.12 6.71
C GLU A 314 14.41 -14.48 7.25
N MET A 315 13.46 -13.56 7.23
CA MET A 315 12.08 -13.78 7.69
C MET A 315 11.39 -14.95 6.99
N THR A 316 11.72 -15.20 5.73
CA THR A 316 11.14 -16.27 4.90
C THR A 316 12.00 -17.54 4.85
N GLY A 317 13.15 -17.55 5.54
CA GLY A 317 14.15 -18.62 5.43
C GLY A 317 14.74 -18.73 4.02
N GLY A 318 14.81 -17.62 3.29
CA GLY A 318 15.34 -17.54 1.93
C GLY A 318 14.45 -18.15 0.85
N LYS A 319 13.21 -18.52 1.17
CA LYS A 319 12.26 -19.14 0.23
C LYS A 319 11.08 -18.21 -0.06
N PRO A 320 10.50 -18.26 -1.26
CA PRO A 320 9.23 -17.59 -1.52
C PRO A 320 8.14 -18.12 -0.59
N PHE A 321 7.29 -17.24 -0.08
CA PHE A 321 6.10 -17.64 0.66
C PHE A 321 4.87 -17.57 -0.26
N LYS A 322 3.89 -18.42 0.04
CA LYS A 322 2.59 -18.39 -0.64
C LYS A 322 1.78 -17.19 -0.13
N SER A 323 1.43 -16.30 -1.03
CA SER A 323 0.45 -15.24 -0.77
C SER A 323 -0.93 -15.65 -1.27
N GLU A 324 -1.97 -15.05 -0.71
CA GLU A 324 -3.32 -15.18 -1.24
C GLU A 324 -3.43 -14.62 -2.67
N THR A 325 -4.43 -15.08 -3.40
CA THR A 325 -4.63 -14.73 -4.81
C THR A 325 -5.98 -14.05 -5.09
N ILE A 326 -6.80 -13.84 -4.07
CA ILE A 326 -8.05 -13.10 -4.27
C ILE A 326 -7.75 -11.68 -4.74
N PRO A 327 -8.59 -11.13 -5.64
CA PRO A 327 -8.44 -9.73 -6.02
C PRO A 327 -8.57 -8.84 -4.80
N ILE A 328 -7.59 -7.97 -4.60
CA ILE A 328 -7.56 -7.11 -3.41
C ILE A 328 -8.76 -6.14 -3.33
N THR A 329 -9.44 -5.89 -4.46
CA THR A 329 -10.73 -5.19 -4.50
C THR A 329 -11.84 -5.91 -3.74
N ALA A 330 -11.80 -7.25 -3.65
CA ALA A 330 -12.76 -8.03 -2.87
C ALA A 330 -12.64 -7.71 -1.38
N VAL A 331 -11.41 -7.51 -0.90
CA VAL A 331 -11.14 -7.06 0.47
C VAL A 331 -11.79 -5.70 0.74
N GLY A 332 -11.65 -4.75 -0.19
CA GLY A 332 -12.26 -3.43 -0.09
C GLY A 332 -13.78 -3.47 0.04
N LYS A 333 -14.46 -4.35 -0.69
CA LYS A 333 -15.91 -4.54 -0.64
C LYS A 333 -16.41 -5.00 0.74
N ASN A 334 -15.62 -5.75 1.48
CA ASN A 334 -15.99 -6.29 2.78
C ASN A 334 -15.80 -5.30 3.95
N MET A 335 -15.21 -4.13 3.74
CA MET A 335 -14.82 -3.22 4.82
C MET A 335 -15.97 -2.81 5.73
N THR A 336 -17.10 -2.39 5.14
CA THR A 336 -18.30 -1.99 5.92
C THR A 336 -18.85 -3.16 6.73
N LYS A 337 -18.89 -4.34 6.14
CA LYS A 337 -19.33 -5.58 6.80
C LYS A 337 -18.40 -5.95 7.95
N VAL A 338 -17.10 -5.91 7.73
CA VAL A 338 -16.08 -6.16 8.77
C VAL A 338 -16.24 -5.17 9.93
N GLN A 339 -16.41 -3.87 9.63
CA GLN A 339 -16.63 -2.87 10.69
C GLN A 339 -17.87 -3.20 11.53
N GLN A 340 -18.96 -3.59 10.91
CA GLN A 340 -20.18 -4.01 11.63
C GLN A 340 -19.97 -5.26 12.51
N MET A 341 -19.16 -6.23 12.03
CA MET A 341 -18.78 -7.40 12.84
C MET A 341 -17.94 -7.00 14.06
N LEU A 342 -16.98 -6.09 13.88
CA LEU A 342 -16.15 -5.55 14.95
C LEU A 342 -16.98 -4.81 16.00
N ASP A 343 -17.95 -3.99 15.55
CA ASP A 343 -18.84 -3.24 16.44
C ASP A 343 -19.69 -4.20 17.27
N ARG A 344 -20.30 -5.24 16.65
CA ARG A 344 -21.06 -6.28 17.37
C ARG A 344 -20.18 -7.07 18.35
N ALA A 345 -18.94 -7.36 17.97
CA ALA A 345 -18.00 -8.02 18.87
C ALA A 345 -17.46 -7.09 19.96
N GLY A 346 -17.61 -5.78 19.83
CA GLY A 346 -16.94 -4.78 20.67
C GLY A 346 -15.42 -4.86 20.57
N PHE A 347 -14.90 -5.16 19.39
CA PHE A 347 -13.47 -5.26 19.09
C PHE A 347 -12.99 -3.94 18.49
N GLN A 348 -12.63 -2.99 19.33
CA GLN A 348 -12.23 -1.65 18.93
C GLN A 348 -10.72 -1.50 18.80
#